data_0ff236257d7fefa9357c1179da898f77
#
_entry.id   0ff236257d7fefa9357c1179da898f77
#
_cell.length_a   1.000
_cell.length_b   1.000
_cell.length_c   1.000
_cell.angle_alpha   90.00
_cell.angle_beta   90.00
_cell.angle_gamma   90.00
#
_symmetry.space_group_name_H-M   'P 1'
#
loop_
_entity.id
_entity.type
_entity.pdbx_description
1 polymer ?
#
loop_
_entity_poly.entity_id
_entity_poly.type
_entity_poly.pdbx_seq_one_letter_code
_entity_poly.pdbx_strand_id
1 'polypeptide(L)'
;MSEKDTIHLAADLSFLHTDFLWRMPGSWAGYPYYSSSEFYEEIAKTAERGRMDLLFFGDTGGTSEDFGGSHDAVVTNGVKWPRHDMTPMIPILARMTKQIGYALTMSTTYHHPFHCARVFNALDHVTKGRIAWNAVTSAYKWEAMNWGFDVMMEHGERYRRAQEFFGSCWPTMG
;
A
#
# COMPACT_ATOMS: atom_id res chain seq x y z
N MET A 1 -14.98 34.57 -7.12
CA MET A 1 -14.97 33.78 -5.87
C MET A 1 -13.58 33.16 -5.80
N SER A 2 -12.75 33.56 -4.83
CA SER A 2 -11.45 32.92 -4.64
C SER A 2 -11.67 31.45 -4.29
N GLU A 3 -11.00 30.56 -5.00
CA GLU A 3 -10.90 29.16 -4.63
C GLU A 3 -10.39 29.12 -3.19
N LYS A 4 -11.20 28.61 -2.26
CA LYS A 4 -10.74 28.47 -0.87
C LYS A 4 -9.67 27.38 -0.89
N ASP A 5 -8.50 27.72 -0.39
CA ASP A 5 -7.43 26.73 -0.17
C ASP A 5 -7.99 25.61 0.71
N THR A 6 -8.13 24.42 0.12
CA THR A 6 -8.65 23.23 0.81
C THR A 6 -7.48 22.36 1.20
N ILE A 7 -7.44 21.95 2.46
CA ILE A 7 -6.47 20.96 2.95
C ILE A 7 -7.07 19.59 2.78
N HIS A 8 -6.38 18.72 2.07
CA HIS A 8 -6.75 17.31 1.93
C HIS A 8 -6.13 16.47 3.03
N LEU A 9 -6.91 15.59 3.63
CA LEU A 9 -6.51 14.75 4.75
C LEU A 9 -6.41 13.28 4.31
N ALA A 10 -5.25 12.69 4.54
CA ALA A 10 -5.02 11.27 4.33
C ALA A 10 -4.77 10.54 5.65
N ALA A 11 -5.41 9.37 5.83
CA ALA A 11 -5.05 8.46 6.91
C ALA A 11 -4.05 7.43 6.39
N ASP A 12 -2.87 7.38 7.01
CA ASP A 12 -1.84 6.41 6.68
C ASP A 12 -2.09 5.09 7.42
N LEU A 13 -2.36 4.03 6.66
CA LEU A 13 -2.58 2.68 7.15
C LEU A 13 -1.44 1.72 6.78
N SER A 14 -0.29 2.27 6.38
CA SER A 14 0.85 1.50 5.85
C SER A 14 1.37 0.44 6.81
N PHE A 15 1.33 0.73 8.11
CA PHE A 15 2.00 -0.07 9.11
C PHE A 15 1.18 -0.23 10.39
N LEU A 16 -0.04 -0.71 10.27
CA LEU A 16 -0.93 -0.94 11.42
C LEU A 16 -0.34 -1.89 12.48
N HIS A 17 0.68 -2.66 12.11
CA HIS A 17 1.39 -3.55 13.05
C HIS A 17 2.70 -2.97 13.56
N THR A 18 3.05 -1.75 13.17
CA THR A 18 4.25 -1.10 13.68
C THR A 18 4.12 -0.85 15.17
N ASP A 19 5.26 -0.86 15.83
CA ASP A 19 5.43 -0.42 17.21
C ASP A 19 4.55 -1.19 18.21
N PHE A 20 4.18 -2.43 17.86
CA PHE A 20 3.37 -3.32 18.73
C PHE A 20 1.97 -2.78 19.07
N LEU A 21 1.45 -1.81 18.34
CA LEU A 21 0.12 -1.24 18.61
C LEU A 21 -0.98 -2.29 18.63
N TRP A 22 -0.87 -3.32 17.80
CA TRP A 22 -1.81 -4.45 17.79
C TRP A 22 -1.82 -5.27 19.08
N ARG A 23 -0.78 -5.15 19.94
CA ARG A 23 -0.68 -5.81 21.25
C ARG A 23 -1.23 -4.96 22.40
N MET A 24 -1.58 -3.69 22.13
CA MET A 24 -2.11 -2.82 23.16
C MET A 24 -3.47 -3.30 23.64
N PRO A 25 -3.77 -3.24 24.94
CA PRO A 25 -5.10 -3.56 25.47
C PRO A 25 -6.16 -2.72 24.74
N GLY A 26 -7.21 -3.37 24.26
CA GLY A 26 -8.27 -2.72 23.48
C GLY A 26 -7.94 -2.46 22.00
N SER A 27 -6.76 -2.87 21.53
CA SER A 27 -6.44 -2.78 20.10
C SER A 27 -7.30 -3.75 19.30
N TRP A 28 -7.91 -3.23 18.25
CA TRP A 28 -8.69 -4.01 17.29
C TRP A 28 -7.82 -4.62 16.18
N ALA A 29 -6.56 -4.18 16.07
CA ALA A 29 -5.61 -4.63 15.06
C ALA A 29 -4.91 -5.97 15.40
N GLY A 30 -5.34 -6.67 16.46
CA GLY A 30 -4.86 -8.00 16.80
C GLY A 30 -5.54 -9.10 15.99
N TYR A 31 -5.29 -10.35 16.37
CA TYR A 31 -6.03 -11.48 15.85
C TYR A 31 -7.52 -11.35 16.22
N PRO A 32 -8.50 -11.55 15.34
CA PRO A 32 -8.45 -12.17 14.01
C PRO A 32 -8.46 -11.20 12.80
N TYR A 33 -8.09 -9.93 12.97
CA TYR A 33 -8.26 -8.91 11.91
C TYR A 33 -7.57 -9.31 10.58
N TYR A 34 -6.47 -10.07 10.64
CA TYR A 34 -5.75 -10.49 9.45
C TYR A 34 -6.54 -11.47 8.56
N SER A 35 -7.47 -12.21 9.12
CA SER A 35 -8.30 -13.16 8.37
C SER A 35 -9.63 -12.59 7.87
N SER A 36 -9.89 -11.30 8.10
CA SER A 36 -11.16 -10.64 7.81
C SER A 36 -10.95 -9.25 7.20
N SER A 37 -11.87 -8.81 6.34
CA SER A 37 -11.91 -7.43 5.84
C SER A 37 -12.55 -6.43 6.82
N GLU A 38 -13.25 -6.91 7.85
CA GLU A 38 -14.08 -6.10 8.75
C GLU A 38 -13.34 -4.95 9.41
N PHE A 39 -12.11 -5.18 9.81
CA PHE A 39 -11.26 -4.16 10.40
C PHE A 39 -11.03 -2.98 9.45
N TYR A 40 -10.65 -3.26 8.21
CA TYR A 40 -10.43 -2.24 7.20
C TYR A 40 -11.72 -1.56 6.75
N GLU A 41 -12.83 -2.30 6.69
CA GLU A 41 -14.15 -1.75 6.39
C GLU A 41 -14.59 -0.73 7.42
N GLU A 42 -14.39 -1.01 8.72
CA GLU A 42 -14.77 -0.08 9.78
C GLU A 42 -13.88 1.16 9.77
N ILE A 43 -12.58 1.02 9.49
CA ILE A 43 -11.68 2.16 9.30
C ILE A 43 -12.17 3.02 8.12
N ALA A 44 -12.46 2.40 6.97
CA ALA A 44 -12.88 3.14 5.79
C ALA A 44 -14.19 3.91 6.02
N LYS A 45 -15.18 3.28 6.64
CA LYS A 45 -16.44 3.94 7.02
C LYS A 45 -16.23 5.10 8.01
N THR A 46 -15.35 4.88 8.98
CA THR A 46 -15.05 5.90 10.00
C THR A 46 -14.31 7.08 9.41
N ALA A 47 -13.31 6.85 8.55
CA ALA A 47 -12.58 7.88 7.86
C ALA A 47 -13.50 8.70 6.93
N GLU A 48 -14.40 8.04 6.20
CA GLU A 48 -15.37 8.74 5.35
C GLU A 48 -16.34 9.59 6.17
N ARG A 49 -16.86 9.08 7.30
CA ARG A 49 -17.68 9.88 8.25
C ARG A 49 -16.90 11.08 8.80
N GLY A 50 -15.60 10.89 9.06
CA GLY A 50 -14.68 11.92 9.51
C GLY A 50 -14.24 12.90 8.42
N ARG A 51 -14.75 12.76 7.19
CA ARG A 51 -14.40 13.60 6.05
C ARG A 51 -12.92 13.58 5.66
N MET A 52 -12.27 12.45 5.81
CA MET A 52 -10.96 12.23 5.22
C MET A 52 -11.09 12.00 3.71
N ASP A 53 -10.11 12.50 2.97
CA ASP A 53 -10.11 12.40 1.50
C ASP A 53 -9.53 11.07 1.02
N LEU A 54 -8.56 10.50 1.76
CA LEU A 54 -7.77 9.37 1.29
C LEU A 54 -7.41 8.39 2.41
N LEU A 55 -7.46 7.10 2.11
CA LEU A 55 -6.75 6.06 2.85
C LEU A 55 -5.48 5.69 2.08
N PHE A 56 -4.34 5.80 2.73
CA PHE A 56 -3.03 5.51 2.15
C PHE A 56 -2.51 4.16 2.67
N PHE A 57 -2.18 3.27 1.74
CA PHE A 57 -1.65 1.94 2.01
C PHE A 57 -0.23 1.83 1.46
N GLY A 58 0.74 2.26 2.28
CA GLY A 58 2.15 2.02 1.98
C GLY A 58 2.46 0.54 2.11
N ASP A 59 3.29 0.05 1.21
CA ASP A 59 3.68 -1.36 1.18
C ASP A 59 5.15 -1.54 0.83
N THR A 60 5.70 -2.68 1.24
CA THR A 60 7.02 -3.16 0.87
C THR A 60 6.98 -4.69 0.79
N GLY A 61 7.63 -5.24 -0.19
CA GLY A 61 7.57 -6.67 -0.51
C GLY A 61 8.38 -7.58 0.41
N GLY A 62 8.72 -7.14 1.64
CA GLY A 62 9.53 -7.98 2.53
C GLY A 62 9.62 -7.50 3.97
N THR A 63 10.36 -8.25 4.76
CA THR A 63 10.62 -8.00 6.19
C THR A 63 12.09 -7.68 6.42
N SER A 64 12.38 -6.81 7.41
CA SER A 64 13.76 -6.43 7.75
C SER A 64 14.56 -7.55 8.39
N GLU A 65 15.85 -7.60 8.08
CA GLU A 65 16.89 -8.40 8.75
C GLU A 65 17.78 -7.55 9.66
N ASP A 66 17.47 -6.27 9.85
CA ASP A 66 18.36 -5.31 10.51
C ASP A 66 18.68 -5.69 11.96
N PHE A 67 17.76 -6.35 12.63
CA PHE A 67 17.98 -6.84 13.98
C PHE A 67 18.40 -8.31 13.96
N GLY A 68 19.62 -8.57 14.40
CA GLY A 68 20.18 -9.92 14.51
C GLY A 68 20.58 -10.59 13.18
N GLY A 69 20.47 -9.90 12.07
CA GLY A 69 20.84 -10.43 10.75
C GLY A 69 19.89 -11.52 10.22
N SER A 70 18.68 -11.60 10.77
CA SER A 70 17.64 -12.55 10.30
C SER A 70 16.24 -11.95 10.41
N HIS A 71 15.27 -12.54 9.73
CA HIS A 71 13.86 -12.19 9.85
C HIS A 71 13.19 -12.64 11.17
N ASP A 72 13.86 -13.47 11.97
CA ASP A 72 13.27 -14.14 13.13
C ASP A 72 12.68 -13.16 14.14
N ALA A 73 13.39 -12.09 14.45
CA ALA A 73 12.91 -11.09 15.41
C ALA A 73 11.63 -10.38 14.91
N VAL A 74 11.57 -10.07 13.63
CA VAL A 74 10.41 -9.42 13.00
C VAL A 74 9.20 -10.35 13.00
N VAL A 75 9.38 -11.59 12.56
CA VAL A 75 8.31 -12.59 12.45
C VAL A 75 7.81 -13.00 13.82
N THR A 76 8.72 -13.32 14.75
CA THR A 76 8.36 -13.72 16.13
C THR A 76 7.59 -12.65 16.88
N ASN A 77 7.95 -11.39 16.65
CA ASN A 77 7.32 -10.27 17.35
C ASN A 77 6.17 -9.62 16.55
N GLY A 78 5.90 -10.06 15.33
CA GLY A 78 4.83 -9.52 14.48
C GLY A 78 5.05 -8.03 14.13
N VAL A 79 6.30 -7.63 13.90
CA VAL A 79 6.64 -6.25 13.54
C VAL A 79 6.48 -6.07 12.03
N LYS A 80 5.49 -5.29 11.62
CA LYS A 80 5.13 -5.10 10.19
C LYS A 80 4.85 -6.41 9.44
N TRP A 81 4.52 -7.47 10.16
CA TRP A 81 4.27 -8.79 9.63
C TRP A 81 3.25 -9.57 10.49
N PRO A 82 2.32 -10.35 9.92
CA PRO A 82 2.05 -10.51 8.48
C PRO A 82 1.44 -9.24 7.85
N ARG A 83 1.49 -9.13 6.52
CA ARG A 83 0.97 -7.99 5.76
C ARG A 83 0.08 -8.47 4.63
N HIS A 84 -1.04 -7.78 4.43
CA HIS A 84 -1.90 -7.99 3.29
C HIS A 84 -1.37 -7.31 2.03
N ASP A 85 -1.51 -7.97 0.89
CA ASP A 85 -1.64 -7.26 -0.38
C ASP A 85 -3.02 -6.56 -0.38
N MET A 86 -3.02 -5.24 -0.47
CA MET A 86 -4.26 -4.46 -0.42
C MET A 86 -5.03 -4.44 -1.75
N THR A 87 -4.46 -4.95 -2.83
CA THR A 87 -5.12 -5.00 -4.14
C THR A 87 -6.51 -5.66 -4.09
N PRO A 88 -6.68 -6.86 -3.51
CA PRO A 88 -8.00 -7.48 -3.39
C PRO A 88 -8.90 -6.80 -2.35
N MET A 89 -8.34 -6.06 -1.40
CA MET A 89 -9.09 -5.38 -0.35
C MET A 89 -9.78 -4.10 -0.84
N ILE A 90 -9.13 -3.33 -1.72
CA ILE A 90 -9.65 -2.06 -2.23
C ILE A 90 -11.08 -2.16 -2.80
N PRO A 91 -11.44 -3.15 -3.64
CA PRO A 91 -12.81 -3.30 -4.14
C PRO A 91 -13.85 -3.47 -3.03
N ILE A 92 -13.51 -4.18 -1.95
CA ILE A 92 -14.38 -4.39 -0.80
C ILE A 92 -14.65 -3.04 -0.11
N LEU A 93 -13.59 -2.29 0.19
CA LEU A 93 -13.69 -0.99 0.84
C LEU A 93 -14.43 0.02 -0.02
N ALA A 94 -14.16 0.04 -1.32
CA ALA A 94 -14.80 0.93 -2.27
C ALA A 94 -16.31 0.70 -2.38
N ARG A 95 -16.78 -0.54 -2.18
CA ARG A 95 -18.19 -0.89 -2.12
C ARG A 95 -18.88 -0.34 -0.86
N MET A 96 -18.13 -0.24 0.25
CA MET A 96 -18.66 0.21 1.56
C MET A 96 -18.66 1.74 1.73
N THR A 97 -18.02 2.47 0.81
CA THR A 97 -17.83 3.93 0.85
C THR A 97 -18.27 4.59 -0.45
N LYS A 98 -18.41 5.92 -0.44
CA LYS A 98 -18.90 6.67 -1.61
C LYS A 98 -17.94 7.73 -2.13
N GLN A 99 -17.10 8.32 -1.27
CA GLN A 99 -16.30 9.50 -1.59
C GLN A 99 -14.81 9.32 -1.33
N ILE A 100 -14.44 8.63 -0.24
CA ILE A 100 -13.04 8.48 0.15
C ILE A 100 -12.24 7.74 -0.92
N GLY A 101 -11.04 8.25 -1.22
CA GLY A 101 -10.08 7.65 -2.14
C GLY A 101 -9.17 6.62 -1.47
N TYR A 102 -8.44 5.88 -2.28
CA TYR A 102 -7.53 4.81 -1.86
C TYR A 102 -6.21 4.95 -2.59
N ALA A 103 -5.11 5.11 -1.87
CA ALA A 103 -3.77 5.07 -2.46
C ALA A 103 -3.13 3.72 -2.19
N LEU A 104 -2.82 3.00 -3.25
CA LEU A 104 -2.18 1.67 -3.22
C LEU A 104 -0.72 1.80 -3.64
N THR A 105 0.18 1.21 -2.86
CA THR A 105 1.61 1.17 -3.18
C THR A 105 1.92 0.02 -4.13
N MET A 106 2.65 0.32 -5.20
CA MET A 106 3.18 -0.69 -6.12
C MET A 106 4.53 -0.25 -6.68
N SER A 107 5.50 -1.17 -6.67
CA SER A 107 6.88 -0.90 -7.07
C SER A 107 7.04 -0.84 -8.59
N THR A 108 7.71 0.19 -9.09
CA THR A 108 8.14 0.28 -10.49
C THR A 108 9.37 -0.58 -10.78
N THR A 109 10.07 -1.03 -9.74
CA THR A 109 11.27 -1.85 -9.88
C THR A 109 10.93 -3.32 -10.10
N TYR A 110 9.92 -3.83 -9.40
CA TYR A 110 9.65 -5.28 -9.37
C TYR A 110 8.44 -5.71 -10.15
N HIS A 111 7.48 -4.83 -10.39
CA HIS A 111 6.31 -5.17 -11.20
C HIS A 111 6.57 -4.99 -12.70
N HIS A 112 5.71 -5.62 -13.50
CA HIS A 112 5.69 -5.41 -14.94
C HIS A 112 4.75 -4.24 -15.29
N PRO A 113 5.14 -3.27 -16.16
CA PRO A 113 4.34 -2.10 -16.48
C PRO A 113 2.92 -2.43 -16.94
N PHE A 114 2.78 -3.38 -17.86
CA PHE A 114 1.47 -3.81 -18.36
C PHE A 114 0.58 -4.37 -17.25
N HIS A 115 1.14 -5.19 -16.35
CA HIS A 115 0.36 -5.73 -15.23
C HIS A 115 -0.11 -4.62 -14.29
N CYS A 116 0.78 -3.70 -13.95
CA CYS A 116 0.48 -2.55 -13.11
C CYS A 116 -0.64 -1.69 -13.73
N ALA A 117 -0.50 -1.30 -14.99
CA ALA A 117 -1.53 -0.52 -15.69
C ALA A 117 -2.88 -1.25 -15.69
N ARG A 118 -2.89 -2.55 -15.97
CA ARG A 118 -4.11 -3.37 -15.98
C ARG A 118 -4.78 -3.42 -14.60
N VAL A 119 -4.01 -3.57 -13.51
CA VAL A 119 -4.53 -3.58 -12.15
C VAL A 119 -5.16 -2.24 -11.80
N PHE A 120 -4.43 -1.14 -12.04
CA PHE A 120 -4.94 0.19 -11.72
C PHE A 120 -6.15 0.59 -12.56
N ASN A 121 -6.20 0.25 -13.85
CA ASN A 121 -7.39 0.45 -14.66
C ASN A 121 -8.60 -0.32 -14.11
N ALA A 122 -8.42 -1.58 -13.73
CA ALA A 122 -9.50 -2.35 -13.13
C ALA A 122 -9.97 -1.74 -11.80
N LEU A 123 -9.04 -1.32 -10.95
CA LEU A 123 -9.36 -0.66 -9.69
C LEU A 123 -10.04 0.68 -9.91
N ASP A 124 -9.62 1.46 -10.90
CA ASP A 124 -10.24 2.73 -11.25
C ASP A 124 -11.72 2.57 -11.59
N HIS A 125 -12.04 1.64 -12.47
CA HIS A 125 -13.44 1.32 -12.80
C HIS A 125 -14.24 0.85 -11.59
N VAL A 126 -13.71 -0.07 -10.79
CA VAL A 126 -14.41 -0.61 -9.62
C VAL A 126 -14.61 0.43 -8.52
N THR A 127 -13.64 1.31 -8.34
CA THR A 127 -13.70 2.39 -7.34
C THR A 127 -14.42 3.65 -7.85
N LYS A 128 -14.73 3.72 -9.15
CA LYS A 128 -15.31 4.90 -9.82
C LYS A 128 -14.41 6.13 -9.70
N GLY A 129 -13.15 5.98 -10.11
CA GLY A 129 -12.17 7.07 -10.10
C GLY A 129 -11.56 7.39 -8.73
N ARG A 130 -11.68 6.50 -7.75
CA ARG A 130 -11.20 6.76 -6.38
C ARG A 130 -9.95 5.98 -6.02
N ILE A 131 -9.12 5.62 -7.00
CA ILE A 131 -7.84 4.96 -6.79
C ILE A 131 -6.68 5.91 -7.09
N ALA A 132 -5.64 5.84 -6.31
CA ALA A 132 -4.38 6.52 -6.55
C ALA A 132 -3.22 5.52 -6.44
N TRP A 133 -2.17 5.74 -7.21
CA TRP A 133 -0.97 4.94 -7.19
C TRP A 133 0.14 5.64 -6.44
N ASN A 134 0.59 5.04 -5.33
CA ASN A 134 1.86 5.37 -4.70
C ASN A 134 2.96 4.58 -5.40
N ALA A 135 3.56 5.19 -6.41
CA ALA A 135 4.64 4.59 -7.18
C ALA A 135 5.96 4.70 -6.42
N VAL A 136 6.55 3.57 -6.09
CA VAL A 136 7.82 3.50 -5.36
C VAL A 136 8.88 2.79 -6.18
N THR A 137 10.15 3.18 -6.00
CA THR A 137 11.29 2.49 -6.63
C THR A 137 11.83 1.35 -5.78
N SER A 138 11.24 1.09 -4.62
CA SER A 138 11.70 0.15 -3.61
C SER A 138 13.16 0.41 -3.17
N ALA A 139 13.48 0.17 -1.91
CA ALA A 139 14.78 0.56 -1.39
C ALA A 139 15.39 -0.48 -0.44
N TYR A 140 14.78 -1.66 -0.35
CA TYR A 140 15.18 -2.65 0.62
C TYR A 140 15.72 -3.92 -0.04
N LYS A 141 16.86 -4.40 0.47
CA LYS A 141 17.54 -5.62 0.00
C LYS A 141 16.62 -6.84 0.11
N TRP A 142 15.94 -7.03 1.24
CA TRP A 142 15.04 -8.16 1.47
C TRP A 142 13.83 -8.16 0.52
N GLU A 143 13.38 -7.00 0.07
CA GLU A 143 12.34 -6.90 -0.95
C GLU A 143 12.84 -7.45 -2.29
N ALA A 144 14.06 -7.07 -2.72
CA ALA A 144 14.67 -7.59 -3.93
C ALA A 144 14.75 -9.12 -3.93
N MET A 145 15.18 -9.70 -2.81
CA MET A 145 15.30 -11.16 -2.66
C MET A 145 13.95 -11.88 -2.80
N ASN A 146 12.88 -11.33 -2.25
CA ASN A 146 11.53 -11.90 -2.39
C ASN A 146 11.01 -11.84 -3.83
N TRP A 147 11.52 -10.91 -4.63
CA TRP A 147 11.22 -10.81 -6.07
C TRP A 147 12.20 -11.61 -6.95
N GLY A 148 13.08 -12.42 -6.35
CA GLY A 148 14.01 -13.29 -7.06
C GLY A 148 15.31 -12.61 -7.54
N PHE A 149 15.67 -11.49 -6.98
CA PHE A 149 16.94 -10.80 -7.27
C PHE A 149 17.94 -11.06 -6.15
N ASP A 150 19.17 -11.44 -6.51
CA ASP A 150 20.24 -11.68 -5.54
C ASP A 150 20.72 -10.40 -4.86
N VAL A 151 20.60 -9.27 -5.55
CA VAL A 151 21.03 -7.96 -5.08
C VAL A 151 19.99 -6.91 -5.40
N MET A 152 19.92 -5.89 -4.57
CA MET A 152 19.10 -4.72 -4.84
C MET A 152 19.68 -3.93 -6.02
N MET A 153 18.83 -3.54 -6.96
CA MET A 153 19.22 -2.68 -8.08
C MET A 153 19.79 -1.36 -7.58
N GLU A 154 20.85 -0.86 -8.25
CA GLU A 154 21.49 0.42 -7.92
C GLU A 154 20.50 1.57 -7.93
N HIS A 155 20.72 2.59 -7.09
CA HIS A 155 19.79 3.69 -6.87
C HIS A 155 19.42 4.44 -8.16
N GLY A 156 20.41 4.88 -8.93
CA GLY A 156 20.17 5.61 -10.18
C GLY A 156 19.47 4.77 -11.24
N GLU A 157 19.78 3.49 -11.30
CA GLU A 157 19.15 2.54 -12.21
C GLU A 157 17.67 2.32 -11.87
N ARG A 158 17.30 2.29 -10.59
CA ARG A 158 15.89 2.19 -10.17
C ARG A 158 15.07 3.39 -10.64
N TYR A 159 15.63 4.60 -10.58
CA TYR A 159 14.95 5.80 -11.06
C TYR A 159 14.87 5.85 -12.59
N ARG A 160 15.91 5.44 -13.30
CA ARG A 160 15.89 5.32 -14.76
C ARG A 160 14.81 4.33 -15.20
N ARG A 161 14.76 3.16 -14.54
CA ARG A 161 13.71 2.16 -14.77
C ARG A 161 12.31 2.71 -14.49
N ALA A 162 12.13 3.49 -13.43
CA ALA A 162 10.85 4.12 -13.12
C ALA A 162 10.38 5.06 -14.23
N GLN A 163 11.27 5.85 -14.83
CA GLN A 163 10.92 6.71 -15.96
C GLN A 163 10.43 5.90 -17.17
N GLU A 164 11.14 4.82 -17.52
CA GLU A 164 10.74 3.92 -18.61
C GLU A 164 9.40 3.23 -18.29
N PHE A 165 9.23 2.85 -17.03
CA PHE A 165 8.00 2.22 -16.55
C PHE A 165 6.79 3.13 -16.75
N PHE A 166 6.88 4.39 -16.36
CA PHE A 166 5.80 5.37 -16.57
C PHE A 166 5.50 5.58 -18.06
N GLY A 167 6.56 5.70 -18.88
CA GLY A 167 6.39 5.80 -20.33
C GLY A 167 5.63 4.63 -20.95
N SER A 168 5.78 3.45 -20.37
CA SER A 168 5.10 2.23 -20.82
C SER A 168 3.68 2.09 -20.26
N CYS A 169 3.42 2.59 -19.03
CA CYS A 169 2.09 2.53 -18.41
C CYS A 169 1.13 3.57 -18.98
N TRP A 170 1.60 4.79 -19.22
CA TRP A 170 0.77 5.93 -19.56
C TRP A 170 -0.12 5.71 -20.79
N PRO A 171 0.36 5.13 -21.90
CA PRO A 171 -0.49 4.87 -23.06
C PRO A 171 -1.58 3.83 -22.83
N THR A 172 -1.46 3.02 -21.77
CA THR A 172 -2.38 1.92 -21.45
C THR A 172 -3.33 2.24 -20.32
N MET A 173 -3.14 3.34 -19.62
CA MET A 173 -4.02 3.81 -18.55
C MET A 173 -5.14 4.75 -19.05
N GLY A 174 -5.17 5.05 -20.35
CA GLY A 174 -6.28 5.64 -21.10
C GLY A 174 -6.66 7.05 -20.72
#